data_93156b353cba39db806ede265ce2f4ac
#
_entry.id   93156b353cba39db806ede265ce2f4ac
#
_cell.length_a   1.000
_cell.length_b   1.000
_cell.length_c   1.000
_cell.angle_alpha   90.00
_cell.angle_beta   90.00
_cell.angle_gamma   90.00
#
_symmetry.space_group_name_H-M   'P 1'
#
loop_
_entity.id
_entity.type
_entity.pdbx_description
1 polymer ?
#
loop_
_entity_poly.entity_id
_entity_poly.type
_entity_poly.pdbx_seq_one_letter_code
_entity_poly.pdbx_strand_id
1 'polypeptide(L)'
;ESIFAPTRVPDPAQWLRVAKLAGMKGGIAVVKHHDGFCLWPTKTTDHSVLNSATETARKTNIPRDFARAARKLKMKYGFYVSPWDLSSIYWGEKDSQGRYTDNYAKKVFFPQCVELAQYGSDQFEMWFDGATGGDHAGYYGGAYGGKGTTGRRTIDNAQTFYDIPNLRDSIHKLLPNVVMWGVGGEVRWIGNE
;
A
#
# COMPACT_ATOMS: atom_id res chain seq x y z
N GLU A 1 13.31 -5.53 -7.40
CA GLU A 1 13.86 -5.92 -6.10
C GLU A 1 15.37 -5.64 -6.00
N SER A 2 16.10 -5.71 -7.10
CA SER A 2 17.56 -5.42 -7.12
C SER A 2 17.87 -3.95 -6.76
N ILE A 3 16.97 -3.03 -7.01
CA ILE A 3 17.14 -1.59 -6.74
C ILE A 3 16.99 -1.28 -5.24
N PHE A 4 16.10 -1.99 -4.52
CA PHE A 4 15.93 -1.81 -3.08
C PHE A 4 17.06 -2.51 -2.33
N ALA A 5 18.17 -1.80 -2.14
CA ALA A 5 19.39 -2.32 -1.54
C ALA A 5 19.94 -1.36 -0.46
N PRO A 6 19.20 -1.10 0.63
CA PRO A 6 19.69 -0.22 1.68
C PRO A 6 20.93 -0.78 2.34
N THR A 7 21.90 0.08 2.67
CA THR A 7 23.15 -0.32 3.33
C THR A 7 22.96 -0.70 4.79
N ARG A 8 21.84 -0.27 5.39
CA ARG A 8 21.39 -0.64 6.74
C ARG A 8 19.86 -0.76 6.75
N VAL A 9 19.34 -1.54 7.67
CA VAL A 9 17.88 -1.62 7.87
C VAL A 9 17.34 -0.22 8.17
N PRO A 10 16.30 0.25 7.45
CA PRO A 10 15.68 1.54 7.72
C PRO A 10 15.23 1.66 9.18
N ASP A 11 15.38 2.85 9.76
CA ASP A 11 14.99 3.14 11.16
C ASP A 11 13.78 4.09 11.24
N PRO A 12 12.54 3.57 11.19
CA PRO A 12 11.35 4.38 11.38
C PRO A 12 11.28 5.11 12.73
N ALA A 13 11.99 4.61 13.74
CA ALA A 13 12.06 5.31 15.03
C ALA A 13 12.82 6.63 14.92
N GLN A 14 13.86 6.67 14.11
CA GLN A 14 14.57 7.92 13.83
C GLN A 14 13.65 8.91 13.10
N TRP A 15 12.90 8.48 12.09
CA TRP A 15 11.99 9.34 11.34
C TRP A 15 10.93 9.96 12.24
N LEU A 16 10.29 9.15 13.07
CA LEU A 16 9.25 9.63 14.00
C LEU A 16 9.79 10.47 15.14
N ARG A 17 11.03 10.24 15.62
CA ARG A 17 11.67 11.15 16.57
C ARG A 17 11.83 12.56 15.99
N VAL A 18 12.31 12.65 14.74
CA VAL A 18 12.47 13.96 14.06
C VAL A 18 11.11 14.62 13.86
N ALA A 19 10.11 13.88 13.38
CA ALA A 19 8.75 14.37 13.21
C ALA A 19 8.17 14.91 14.53
N LYS A 20 8.36 14.17 15.63
CA LYS A 20 7.90 14.59 16.95
C LYS A 20 8.58 15.86 17.44
N LEU A 21 9.89 15.99 17.23
CA LEU A 21 10.63 17.22 17.56
C LEU A 21 10.14 18.42 16.75
N ALA A 22 9.69 18.22 15.52
CA ALA A 22 9.02 19.22 14.68
C ALA A 22 7.56 19.50 15.09
N GLY A 23 7.05 18.89 16.17
CA GLY A 23 5.70 19.11 16.67
C GLY A 23 4.61 18.25 16.04
N MET A 24 4.94 17.34 15.15
CA MET A 24 3.97 16.43 14.51
C MET A 24 3.37 15.46 15.52
N LYS A 25 2.07 15.16 15.36
CA LYS A 25 1.30 14.29 16.26
C LYS A 25 1.18 12.84 15.76
N GLY A 26 1.50 12.61 14.50
CA GLY A 26 1.45 11.31 13.86
C GLY A 26 2.15 11.34 12.52
N GLY A 27 2.11 10.21 11.84
CA GLY A 27 2.64 10.07 10.48
C GLY A 27 2.00 8.90 9.75
N ILE A 28 2.02 8.97 8.43
CA ILE A 28 1.56 7.90 7.54
C ILE A 28 2.77 7.41 6.76
N ALA A 29 3.08 6.13 6.90
CA ALA A 29 4.15 5.50 6.14
C ALA A 29 3.65 5.03 4.78
N VAL A 30 4.31 5.44 3.69
CA VAL A 30 4.11 4.83 2.38
C VAL A 30 4.73 3.43 2.42
N VAL A 31 3.88 2.41 2.38
CA VAL A 31 4.34 1.01 2.47
C VAL A 31 4.25 0.27 1.15
N LYS A 32 3.40 0.73 0.23
CA LYS A 32 3.36 0.33 -1.17
C LYS A 32 2.88 1.50 -2.02
N HIS A 33 3.64 1.89 -3.04
CA HIS A 33 3.23 2.88 -4.04
C HIS A 33 2.72 2.20 -5.33
N HIS A 34 2.45 2.94 -6.39
CA HIS A 34 1.89 2.45 -7.66
C HIS A 34 2.78 1.45 -8.41
N ASP A 35 4.08 1.42 -8.09
CA ASP A 35 5.02 0.41 -8.60
C ASP A 35 4.75 -1.00 -8.03
N GLY A 36 3.93 -1.09 -6.99
CA GLY A 36 3.53 -2.35 -6.36
C GLY A 36 4.56 -2.94 -5.40
N PHE A 37 5.74 -2.30 -5.19
CA PHE A 37 6.75 -2.83 -4.29
C PHE A 37 6.33 -2.72 -2.83
N CYS A 38 6.25 -3.88 -2.16
CA CYS A 38 5.81 -3.95 -0.76
C CYS A 38 6.99 -3.84 0.21
N LEU A 39 6.99 -2.82 1.07
CA LEU A 39 8.00 -2.60 2.10
C LEU A 39 7.77 -3.45 3.37
N TRP A 40 7.09 -4.58 3.22
CA TRP A 40 6.88 -5.60 4.25
C TRP A 40 6.87 -7.01 3.63
N PRO A 41 7.06 -8.05 4.43
CA PRO A 41 7.06 -9.44 3.97
C PRO A 41 5.62 -9.94 3.69
N THR A 42 5.00 -9.39 2.64
CA THR A 42 3.67 -9.82 2.19
C THR A 42 3.68 -11.24 1.64
N LYS A 43 2.54 -11.90 1.73
CA LYS A 43 2.31 -13.23 1.14
C LYS A 43 1.62 -13.18 -0.23
N THR A 44 1.28 -11.98 -0.71
CA THR A 44 0.42 -11.79 -1.88
C THR A 44 1.18 -11.61 -3.19
N THR A 45 2.45 -11.26 -3.11
CA THR A 45 3.30 -11.01 -4.29
C THR A 45 4.76 -11.27 -3.96
N ASP A 46 5.52 -11.66 -4.97
CA ASP A 46 6.98 -11.73 -4.89
C ASP A 46 7.65 -10.35 -5.00
N HIS A 47 6.91 -9.31 -5.42
CA HIS A 47 7.43 -7.95 -5.54
C HIS A 47 7.46 -7.25 -4.17
N SER A 48 8.38 -7.68 -3.32
CA SER A 48 8.47 -7.23 -1.93
C SER A 48 9.91 -7.30 -1.40
N VAL A 49 10.10 -6.79 -0.20
CA VAL A 49 11.38 -6.85 0.52
C VAL A 49 11.92 -8.27 0.67
N LEU A 50 11.05 -9.28 0.75
CA LEU A 50 11.48 -10.70 0.90
C LEU A 50 12.37 -11.18 -0.25
N ASN A 51 12.11 -10.70 -1.45
CA ASN A 51 12.83 -11.11 -2.66
C ASN A 51 13.90 -10.10 -3.09
N SER A 52 14.23 -9.14 -2.23
CA SER A 52 15.31 -8.19 -2.48
C SER A 52 16.68 -8.87 -2.44
N ALA A 53 17.62 -8.32 -3.20
CA ALA A 53 18.96 -8.91 -3.39
C ALA A 53 19.78 -8.96 -2.09
N THR A 54 19.64 -7.97 -1.21
CA THR A 54 20.43 -7.86 0.00
C THR A 54 19.74 -8.41 1.23
N GLU A 55 20.51 -8.98 2.16
CA GLU A 55 19.98 -9.43 3.44
C GLU A 55 19.36 -8.27 4.25
N THR A 56 19.96 -7.10 4.20
CA THR A 56 19.48 -5.89 4.86
C THR A 56 18.07 -5.52 4.36
N ALA A 57 17.86 -5.57 3.04
CA ALA A 57 16.56 -5.33 2.45
C ALA A 57 15.53 -6.38 2.91
N ARG A 58 15.90 -7.67 2.92
CA ARG A 58 14.99 -8.75 3.36
C ARG A 58 14.61 -8.68 4.84
N LYS A 59 15.42 -8.04 5.68
CA LYS A 59 15.10 -7.78 7.11
C LYS A 59 14.16 -6.59 7.30
N THR A 60 13.92 -5.81 6.27
CA THR A 60 13.06 -4.62 6.33
C THR A 60 11.59 -4.99 6.51
N ASN A 61 10.92 -4.31 7.44
CA ASN A 61 9.48 -4.39 7.62
C ASN A 61 8.99 -3.02 8.13
N ILE A 62 8.75 -2.11 7.18
CA ILE A 62 8.39 -0.72 7.51
C ILE A 62 7.11 -0.64 8.33
N PRO A 63 5.99 -1.31 7.97
CA PRO A 63 4.78 -1.24 8.78
C PRO A 63 4.99 -1.64 10.24
N ARG A 64 5.68 -2.78 10.46
CA ARG A 64 5.97 -3.27 11.81
C ARG A 64 6.78 -2.26 12.63
N ASP A 65 7.86 -1.79 12.04
CA ASP A 65 8.84 -0.98 12.78
C ASP A 65 8.33 0.45 12.98
N PHE A 66 7.54 0.96 12.01
CA PHE A 66 6.87 2.26 12.10
C PHE A 66 5.78 2.25 13.20
N ALA A 67 4.89 1.25 13.20
CA ALA A 67 3.87 1.09 14.21
C ALA A 67 4.46 0.96 15.62
N ARG A 68 5.51 0.14 15.76
CA ARG A 68 6.23 -0.03 17.03
C ARG A 68 6.85 1.28 17.53
N ALA A 69 7.48 2.02 16.63
CA ALA A 69 8.10 3.31 16.95
C ALA A 69 7.07 4.37 17.34
N ALA A 70 5.94 4.44 16.60
CA ALA A 70 4.86 5.37 16.88
C ALA A 70 4.26 5.14 18.28
N ARG A 71 3.97 3.89 18.64
CA ARG A 71 3.49 3.55 20.00
C ARG A 71 4.47 3.97 21.07
N LYS A 72 5.78 3.66 20.91
CA LYS A 72 6.82 4.04 21.87
C LYS A 72 6.91 5.55 22.04
N LEU A 73 6.68 6.30 20.97
CA LEU A 73 6.72 7.77 20.98
C LEU A 73 5.37 8.41 21.32
N LYS A 74 4.31 7.61 21.53
CA LYS A 74 2.93 8.09 21.73
C LYS A 74 2.46 9.00 20.58
N MET A 75 2.78 8.62 19.36
CA MET A 75 2.34 9.26 18.12
C MET A 75 1.28 8.40 17.43
N LYS A 76 0.36 9.03 16.71
CA LYS A 76 -0.57 8.33 15.82
C LYS A 76 0.18 7.83 14.58
N TYR A 77 -0.30 6.74 13.98
CA TYR A 77 0.27 6.21 12.75
C TYR A 77 -0.79 5.63 11.82
N GLY A 78 -0.48 5.66 10.55
CA GLY A 78 -1.27 5.05 9.50
C GLY A 78 -0.38 4.51 8.38
N PHE A 79 -1.00 3.88 7.39
CA PHE A 79 -0.31 3.35 6.23
C PHE A 79 -0.97 3.83 4.93
N TYR A 80 -0.13 4.31 4.02
CA TYR A 80 -0.49 4.52 2.63
C TYR A 80 -0.21 3.21 1.87
N VAL A 81 -1.23 2.70 1.21
CA VAL A 81 -1.12 1.54 0.34
C VAL A 81 -1.86 1.81 -0.97
N SER A 82 -1.11 1.88 -2.06
CA SER A 82 -1.72 2.13 -3.37
C SER A 82 -2.58 0.94 -3.80
N PRO A 83 -3.86 1.18 -4.15
CA PRO A 83 -4.65 0.21 -4.89
C PRO A 83 -4.12 -0.06 -6.30
N TRP A 84 -3.51 0.94 -6.95
CA TRP A 84 -2.88 0.78 -8.26
C TRP A 84 -1.57 0.01 -8.12
N ASP A 85 -1.35 -1.00 -8.97
CA ASP A 85 -0.20 -1.89 -8.90
C ASP A 85 0.31 -2.25 -10.30
N LEU A 86 1.33 -1.55 -10.74
CA LEU A 86 1.92 -1.71 -12.06
C LEU A 86 2.75 -2.98 -12.21
N SER A 87 3.12 -3.63 -11.11
CA SER A 87 3.92 -4.86 -11.13
C SER A 87 3.10 -6.13 -11.08
N SER A 88 1.85 -6.05 -10.63
CA SER A 88 1.00 -7.23 -10.45
C SER A 88 0.59 -7.85 -11.77
N ILE A 89 0.80 -9.16 -11.89
CA ILE A 89 0.33 -9.95 -13.05
C ILE A 89 -1.20 -9.96 -13.15
N TYR A 90 -1.90 -9.71 -12.04
CA TYR A 90 -3.36 -9.69 -11.99
C TYR A 90 -3.95 -8.32 -12.34
N TRP A 91 -3.18 -7.23 -12.34
CA TRP A 91 -3.72 -5.90 -12.60
C TRP A 91 -4.38 -5.79 -13.97
N GLY A 92 -3.71 -6.22 -15.01
CA GLY A 92 -4.19 -6.22 -16.38
C GLY A 92 -4.70 -7.59 -16.87
N GLU A 93 -4.92 -8.53 -15.95
CA GLU A 93 -5.34 -9.88 -16.31
C GLU A 93 -6.71 -9.89 -17.00
N LYS A 94 -6.81 -10.71 -18.07
CA LYS A 94 -8.05 -10.92 -18.81
C LYS A 94 -8.45 -12.39 -18.81
N ASP A 95 -9.74 -12.64 -18.81
CA ASP A 95 -10.31 -13.98 -18.98
C ASP A 95 -10.22 -14.47 -20.45
N SER A 96 -10.69 -15.68 -20.70
CA SER A 96 -10.70 -16.29 -22.04
C SER A 96 -11.56 -15.54 -23.07
N GLN A 97 -12.44 -14.64 -22.62
CA GLN A 97 -13.28 -13.77 -23.45
C GLN A 97 -12.67 -12.37 -23.63
N GLY A 98 -11.45 -12.13 -23.12
CA GLY A 98 -10.76 -10.84 -23.20
C GLY A 98 -11.26 -9.77 -22.24
N ARG A 99 -12.09 -10.12 -21.26
CA ARG A 99 -12.61 -9.20 -20.24
C ARG A 99 -11.66 -9.13 -19.06
N TYR A 100 -11.46 -7.95 -18.50
CA TYR A 100 -10.65 -7.80 -17.30
C TYR A 100 -11.25 -8.54 -16.10
N THR A 101 -10.39 -9.26 -15.36
CA THR A 101 -10.77 -9.95 -14.13
C THR A 101 -10.68 -9.02 -12.91
N ASP A 102 -11.28 -9.45 -11.80
CA ASP A 102 -11.15 -8.80 -10.48
C ASP A 102 -10.14 -9.54 -9.56
N ASN A 103 -9.35 -10.44 -10.13
CA ASN A 103 -8.37 -11.24 -9.38
C ASN A 103 -7.36 -10.39 -8.62
N TYR A 104 -6.97 -9.22 -9.15
CA TYR A 104 -6.08 -8.32 -8.44
C TYR A 104 -6.67 -7.87 -7.10
N ALA A 105 -7.91 -7.40 -7.11
CA ALA A 105 -8.57 -6.96 -5.89
C ALA A 105 -8.65 -8.08 -4.85
N LYS A 106 -9.06 -9.27 -5.28
CA LYS A 106 -9.29 -10.44 -4.40
C LYS A 106 -8.01 -11.11 -3.91
N LYS A 107 -7.00 -11.24 -4.77
CA LYS A 107 -5.79 -12.03 -4.46
C LYS A 107 -4.64 -11.18 -3.94
N VAL A 108 -4.63 -9.88 -4.20
CA VAL A 108 -3.52 -9.00 -3.88
C VAL A 108 -3.98 -7.87 -2.95
N PHE A 109 -4.81 -6.95 -3.43
CA PHE A 109 -5.08 -5.70 -2.70
C PHE A 109 -5.81 -5.92 -1.37
N PHE A 110 -6.93 -6.65 -1.39
CA PHE A 110 -7.71 -6.93 -0.18
C PHE A 110 -6.88 -7.67 0.89
N PRO A 111 -6.19 -8.78 0.56
CA PRO A 111 -5.31 -9.43 1.53
C PRO A 111 -4.19 -8.53 2.05
N GLN A 112 -3.57 -7.67 1.23
CA GLN A 112 -2.56 -6.72 1.66
C GLN A 112 -3.10 -5.74 2.71
N CYS A 113 -4.32 -5.22 2.52
CA CYS A 113 -4.96 -4.35 3.50
C CYS A 113 -5.20 -5.07 4.83
N VAL A 114 -5.63 -6.34 4.78
CA VAL A 114 -5.82 -7.16 5.99
C VAL A 114 -4.48 -7.45 6.68
N GLU A 115 -3.41 -7.74 5.93
CA GLU A 115 -2.06 -7.90 6.51
C GLU A 115 -1.61 -6.63 7.24
N LEU A 116 -1.82 -5.45 6.62
CA LEU A 116 -1.44 -4.17 7.20
C LEU A 116 -2.26 -3.82 8.46
N ALA A 117 -3.53 -4.19 8.48
CA ALA A 117 -4.39 -4.01 9.66
C ALA A 117 -3.92 -4.80 10.89
N GLN A 118 -3.15 -5.87 10.69
CA GLN A 118 -2.65 -6.71 11.78
C GLN A 118 -1.42 -6.14 12.52
N TYR A 119 -0.83 -5.05 12.04
CA TYR A 119 0.32 -4.43 12.72
C TYR A 119 -0.04 -3.65 13.99
N GLY A 120 -1.33 -3.52 14.31
CA GLY A 120 -1.83 -3.04 15.60
C GLY A 120 -3.19 -2.37 15.53
N SER A 121 -3.96 -2.54 16.59
CA SER A 121 -5.34 -2.05 16.72
C SER A 121 -5.48 -0.53 16.91
N ASP A 122 -4.38 0.18 17.01
CA ASP A 122 -4.28 1.63 17.26
C ASP A 122 -3.88 2.43 16.01
N GLN A 123 -3.90 1.80 14.83
CA GLN A 123 -3.74 2.45 13.54
C GLN A 123 -4.91 3.43 13.32
N PHE A 124 -4.60 4.70 12.98
CA PHE A 124 -5.65 5.70 12.84
C PHE A 124 -6.11 5.91 11.40
N GLU A 125 -5.29 5.53 10.41
CA GLU A 125 -5.60 5.77 9.01
C GLU A 125 -5.05 4.71 8.08
N MET A 126 -5.83 4.33 7.08
CA MET A 126 -5.41 3.65 5.86
C MET A 126 -5.70 4.55 4.66
N TRP A 127 -4.66 4.91 3.92
CA TRP A 127 -4.75 5.83 2.81
C TRP A 127 -4.61 5.09 1.48
N PHE A 128 -5.65 5.20 0.64
CA PHE A 128 -5.73 4.58 -0.68
C PHE A 128 -5.74 5.63 -1.78
N ASP A 129 -4.68 5.64 -2.58
CA ASP A 129 -4.46 6.58 -3.67
C ASP A 129 -4.26 5.84 -5.00
N GLY A 130 -4.64 6.46 -6.12
CA GLY A 130 -4.50 5.86 -7.44
C GLY A 130 -5.48 4.72 -7.74
N ALA A 131 -6.62 4.66 -7.07
CA ALA A 131 -7.58 3.56 -7.15
C ALA A 131 -8.17 3.34 -8.56
N THR A 132 -8.27 4.37 -9.36
CA THR A 132 -8.80 4.27 -10.72
C THR A 132 -7.78 3.75 -11.73
N GLY A 133 -6.49 3.71 -11.36
CA GLY A 133 -5.42 3.43 -12.32
C GLY A 133 -5.40 4.47 -13.42
N GLY A 134 -5.17 4.05 -14.64
CA GLY A 134 -5.28 4.89 -15.83
C GLY A 134 -4.24 4.61 -16.90
N ASP A 135 -4.40 5.25 -18.05
CA ASP A 135 -3.44 5.23 -19.14
C ASP A 135 -2.40 6.37 -18.97
N HIS A 136 -1.75 6.38 -17.82
CA HIS A 136 -0.72 7.38 -17.54
C HIS A 136 0.67 6.92 -17.97
N ALA A 137 0.78 6.27 -19.12
CA ALA A 137 2.06 5.84 -19.67
C ALA A 137 3.09 6.98 -19.79
N GLY A 138 2.64 8.23 -19.77
CA GLY A 138 3.48 9.41 -19.72
C GLY A 138 3.76 9.97 -18.33
N TYR A 139 2.91 9.72 -17.35
CA TYR A 139 3.00 10.39 -16.05
C TYR A 139 4.19 9.89 -15.21
N TYR A 140 4.45 8.58 -15.25
CA TYR A 140 5.62 7.99 -14.59
C TYR A 140 6.70 7.55 -15.58
N GLY A 141 6.74 8.13 -16.78
CA GLY A 141 7.80 7.94 -17.77
C GLY A 141 7.96 6.50 -18.27
N GLY A 142 6.95 5.67 -18.14
CA GLY A 142 7.07 4.25 -18.50
C GLY A 142 8.12 3.47 -17.70
N ALA A 143 8.73 4.10 -16.70
CA ALA A 143 9.85 3.54 -15.95
C ALA A 143 9.46 2.35 -15.05
N TYR A 144 8.19 2.18 -14.77
CA TYR A 144 7.66 1.05 -14.01
C TYR A 144 7.26 -0.12 -14.91
N GLY A 145 8.06 -0.36 -15.97
CA GLY A 145 7.97 -1.55 -16.79
C GLY A 145 8.25 -2.81 -15.99
N GLY A 146 7.45 -3.05 -14.96
CA GLY A 146 7.40 -4.33 -14.29
C GLY A 146 6.91 -5.39 -15.27
N LYS A 147 7.21 -6.63 -15.01
CA LYS A 147 6.69 -7.80 -15.73
C LYS A 147 5.16 -7.88 -15.70
N GLY A 148 4.52 -7.05 -14.90
CA GLY A 148 3.09 -6.81 -14.85
C GLY A 148 2.63 -6.19 -16.16
N THR A 149 1.76 -6.79 -16.75
CA THR A 149 1.43 -6.77 -18.15
C THR A 149 0.90 -5.47 -18.65
N THR A 150 0.55 -4.47 -17.89
CA THR A 150 -0.16 -3.37 -18.53
C THR A 150 -0.65 -2.39 -17.48
N GLY A 151 0.14 -1.47 -17.07
CA GLY A 151 -0.31 -0.33 -16.28
C GLY A 151 -1.40 0.54 -16.95
N ARG A 152 -2.07 0.01 -17.97
CA ARG A 152 -3.04 0.74 -18.80
C ARG A 152 -4.50 0.42 -18.50
N ARG A 153 -4.76 -0.34 -17.45
CA ARG A 153 -6.13 -0.58 -17.05
C ARG A 153 -6.69 0.62 -16.29
N THR A 154 -7.84 1.13 -16.73
CA THR A 154 -8.67 2.05 -15.96
C THR A 154 -9.76 1.28 -15.23
N ILE A 155 -10.00 1.63 -13.98
CA ILE A 155 -11.08 1.07 -13.17
C ILE A 155 -12.23 2.08 -13.14
N ASP A 156 -13.33 1.75 -13.81
CA ASP A 156 -14.49 2.65 -13.93
C ASP A 156 -15.23 2.84 -12.60
N ASN A 157 -15.31 1.77 -11.80
CA ASN A 157 -15.94 1.81 -10.49
C ASN A 157 -15.04 1.13 -9.45
N ALA A 158 -14.23 1.93 -8.77
CA ALA A 158 -13.31 1.47 -7.74
C ALA A 158 -14.04 0.82 -6.55
N GLN A 159 -15.21 1.32 -6.17
CA GLN A 159 -15.97 0.76 -5.04
C GLN A 159 -16.35 -0.71 -5.29
N THR A 160 -16.82 -1.01 -6.48
CA THR A 160 -17.19 -2.38 -6.87
C THR A 160 -15.98 -3.24 -7.14
N PHE A 161 -14.98 -2.71 -7.87
CA PHE A 161 -13.81 -3.48 -8.27
C PHE A 161 -12.99 -3.99 -7.08
N TYR A 162 -12.75 -3.11 -6.09
CA TYR A 162 -11.98 -3.47 -4.88
C TYR A 162 -12.86 -4.05 -3.77
N ASP A 163 -14.17 -4.19 -4.00
CA ASP A 163 -15.13 -4.64 -2.99
C ASP A 163 -15.01 -3.82 -1.69
N ILE A 164 -14.99 -2.50 -1.85
CA ILE A 164 -14.73 -1.56 -0.74
C ILE A 164 -15.68 -1.75 0.44
N PRO A 165 -17.00 -2.00 0.27
CA PRO A 165 -17.87 -2.25 1.41
C PRO A 165 -17.38 -3.41 2.28
N ASN A 166 -17.09 -4.56 1.68
CA ASN A 166 -16.59 -5.74 2.43
C ASN A 166 -15.18 -5.52 2.98
N LEU A 167 -14.31 -4.82 2.23
CA LEU A 167 -13.00 -4.44 2.71
C LEU A 167 -13.11 -3.58 3.97
N ARG A 168 -13.95 -2.54 3.93
CA ARG A 168 -14.19 -1.64 5.06
C ARG A 168 -14.70 -2.40 6.27
N ASP A 169 -15.70 -3.23 6.10
CA ASP A 169 -16.26 -4.05 7.19
C ASP A 169 -15.20 -4.98 7.80
N SER A 170 -14.35 -5.56 6.97
CA SER A 170 -13.26 -6.44 7.41
C SER A 170 -12.17 -5.67 8.15
N ILE A 171 -11.81 -4.49 7.68
CA ILE A 171 -10.82 -3.63 8.32
C ILE A 171 -11.35 -3.10 9.65
N HIS A 172 -12.60 -2.63 9.73
CA HIS A 172 -13.18 -2.11 10.97
C HIS A 172 -13.38 -3.19 12.06
N LYS A 173 -13.53 -4.46 11.68
CA LYS A 173 -13.47 -5.57 12.67
C LYS A 173 -12.10 -5.67 13.36
N LEU A 174 -11.03 -5.34 12.66
CA LEU A 174 -9.65 -5.37 13.19
C LEU A 174 -9.25 -4.04 13.81
N LEU A 175 -9.71 -2.95 13.23
CA LEU A 175 -9.34 -1.57 13.52
C LEU A 175 -10.62 -0.70 13.66
N PRO A 176 -11.35 -0.77 14.78
CA PRO A 176 -12.66 -0.10 14.91
C PRO A 176 -12.62 1.42 14.72
N ASN A 177 -11.49 2.05 14.97
CA ASN A 177 -11.32 3.51 14.94
C ASN A 177 -10.46 4.01 13.76
N VAL A 178 -10.13 3.14 12.80
CA VAL A 178 -9.36 3.56 11.62
C VAL A 178 -10.24 4.40 10.70
N VAL A 179 -9.64 5.36 10.04
CA VAL A 179 -10.28 6.12 8.95
C VAL A 179 -9.73 5.62 7.62
N MET A 180 -10.60 5.23 6.72
CA MET A 180 -10.24 4.79 5.37
C MET A 180 -10.38 5.94 4.39
N TRP A 181 -9.25 6.49 3.97
CA TRP A 181 -9.15 7.69 3.16
C TRP A 181 -9.02 7.35 1.65
N GLY A 182 -9.46 8.26 0.79
CA GLY A 182 -9.45 8.05 -0.65
C GLY A 182 -10.56 7.10 -1.11
N VAL A 183 -10.23 6.03 -1.84
CA VAL A 183 -11.24 5.06 -2.31
C VAL A 183 -11.97 4.34 -1.16
N GLY A 184 -11.39 4.32 0.02
CA GLY A 184 -12.03 3.78 1.23
C GLY A 184 -13.37 4.46 1.56
N GLY A 185 -13.58 5.68 1.09
CA GLY A 185 -14.88 6.34 1.04
C GLY A 185 -15.35 6.99 2.33
N GLU A 186 -14.58 6.96 3.40
CA GLU A 186 -14.93 7.60 4.67
C GLU A 186 -14.48 9.06 4.73
N VAL A 187 -13.35 9.35 4.09
CA VAL A 187 -12.86 10.70 3.87
C VAL A 187 -12.43 10.82 2.42
N ARG A 188 -12.91 11.84 1.74
CA ARG A 188 -12.56 12.09 0.36
C ARG A 188 -11.38 13.06 0.25
N TRP A 189 -10.65 12.98 -0.84
CA TRP A 189 -9.70 13.99 -1.23
C TRP A 189 -10.41 15.32 -1.55
N ILE A 190 -9.91 16.40 -0.96
CA ILE A 190 -10.32 17.76 -1.30
C ILE A 190 -9.06 18.57 -1.56
N GLY A 191 -8.82 18.92 -2.82
CA GLY A 191 -7.65 19.66 -3.24
C GLY A 191 -7.13 19.23 -4.61
N ASN A 192 -6.04 19.81 -5.01
CA ASN A 192 -5.31 19.50 -6.23
C ASN A 192 -3.91 18.99 -5.87
N GLU A 193 -3.41 18.08 -6.67
CA GLU A 193 -1.98 17.77 -6.75
C GLU A 193 -1.30 18.66 -7.76
#